data_696d4726782d95c573376e3f7e1c2b63
#
_entry.id   696d4726782d95c573376e3f7e1c2b63
#
_cell.length_a   1.000
_cell.length_b   1.000
_cell.length_c   1.000
_cell.angle_alpha   90.00
_cell.angle_beta   90.00
_cell.angle_gamma   90.00
#
_symmetry.space_group_name_H-M   'P 1'
#
loop_
_entity.id
_entity.type
_entity.pdbx_description
1 polymer ?
#
loop_
_entity_poly.entity_id
_entity_poly.type
_entity_poly.pdbx_seq_one_letter_code
_entity_poly.pdbx_strand_id
1 'polypeptide(L)'
;MRHQFASPFSSIRRAARSVPALLALAGLPAAADAPALYQQHCAVCHGPGRLGLTGPALLPESLSRLKKPEAIKTVSEGRVATQMLGFAERLGKDEIAALADYIYTAVSPTPSFTEADIKASRIVTHATGSLPAKPADIFKGVDMMNLFIVVETGDHHVTVLDGDKLEPIHRFPSRYALHGGPKFTPDGRYVFFASRDGWITKFDIWNLKVVAEIRAGINTRNVAVSGDGKYLAVANYLPHTLVLLDADLNLLKIHQVLNKDRKESSRVSAVYDAAPRQSFVAALKDVPEVWEISYNPQADDIPVGMVHDFQYKEGAFIPGFLNPRRSFLSEPLDDFFFTQNYSELMGSSRTAGQGQVVNLDVRKKIADLKLPGMPHLGSGITWNYKPPQGAQNRMVMATPNLKEGLITVIDMKDWSTLKTIPTLGPGFFMRSHENTPYAWTDSMMSKAKDTLQVIDKRTLEKVAEIRTDPGKTLAHVEFTRDGKFVLASLWERKADGGALIVFDAASFKEVKRIPMDKPVGKYNLYNKINRSEGTSH
;
A
#
# COMPACT_ATOMS: atom_id res chain seq x y z
N MET A 1 111.68 -7.05 -19.91
CA MET A 1 112.56 -5.93 -20.26
C MET A 1 111.76 -4.68 -20.51
N ARG A 2 112.02 -3.64 -19.72
CA ARG A 2 111.96 -2.21 -20.04
C ARG A 2 110.53 -1.63 -20.41
N HIS A 3 110.02 -0.85 -19.52
CA HIS A 3 110.14 0.61 -19.22
C HIS A 3 108.99 1.41 -19.85
N GLN A 4 108.16 2.01 -18.99
CA GLN A 4 108.11 3.44 -18.60
C GLN A 4 107.52 4.39 -19.69
N PHE A 5 106.64 5.28 -19.47
CA PHE A 5 106.43 6.48 -18.65
C PHE A 5 105.04 7.02 -18.93
N ALA A 6 104.21 7.28 -18.04
CA ALA A 6 103.88 8.50 -17.27
C ALA A 6 103.12 9.60 -18.03
N SER A 7 101.92 9.87 -17.62
CA SER A 7 101.29 11.14 -17.17
C SER A 7 100.62 12.06 -18.17
N PRO A 8 99.82 13.06 -17.73
CA PRO A 8 98.39 13.00 -17.53
C PRO A 8 97.63 14.11 -18.31
N PHE A 9 96.39 13.91 -18.61
CA PHE A 9 95.54 15.02 -18.99
C PHE A 9 94.12 14.86 -18.37
N SER A 10 93.77 15.86 -17.61
CA SER A 10 92.51 16.14 -17.01
C SER A 10 91.33 16.22 -18.04
N SER A 11 90.31 15.46 -17.85
CA SER A 11 89.03 15.65 -18.56
C SER A 11 87.90 15.80 -17.58
N ILE A 12 87.31 16.94 -17.63
CA ILE A 12 86.11 17.42 -16.90
C ILE A 12 84.98 16.47 -17.19
N ARG A 13 84.53 15.74 -16.14
CA ARG A 13 83.26 14.98 -16.22
C ARG A 13 82.12 15.94 -15.98
N ARG A 14 81.28 16.21 -17.06
CA ARG A 14 79.96 16.78 -16.94
C ARG A 14 79.08 15.76 -16.25
N ALA A 15 78.60 16.09 -15.05
CA ALA A 15 77.56 15.38 -14.34
C ALA A 15 76.22 15.59 -15.05
N ALA A 16 75.69 14.56 -15.71
CA ALA A 16 74.31 14.53 -16.17
C ALA A 16 73.41 14.35 -14.94
N ARG A 17 72.66 15.39 -14.59
CA ARG A 17 71.57 15.30 -13.62
C ARG A 17 70.40 14.55 -14.28
N SER A 18 70.23 13.28 -13.91
CA SER A 18 69.01 12.52 -14.18
C SER A 18 67.89 13.09 -13.29
N VAL A 19 66.90 13.74 -13.91
CA VAL A 19 65.63 14.11 -13.30
C VAL A 19 64.77 12.83 -13.24
N PRO A 20 64.33 12.37 -12.07
CA PRO A 20 63.37 11.26 -12.03
C PRO A 20 62.03 11.79 -12.55
N ALA A 21 61.55 11.20 -13.64
CA ALA A 21 60.17 11.39 -14.10
C ALA A 21 59.25 10.75 -13.03
N LEU A 22 58.61 11.57 -12.22
CA LEU A 22 57.44 11.14 -11.44
C LEU A 22 56.35 10.75 -12.42
N LEU A 23 56.17 9.47 -12.68
CA LEU A 23 54.92 8.95 -13.23
C LEU A 23 53.85 9.21 -12.17
N ALA A 24 53.00 10.23 -12.41
CA ALA A 24 51.75 10.35 -11.76
C ALA A 24 50.91 9.15 -12.19
N LEU A 25 50.79 8.14 -11.36
CA LEU A 25 49.74 7.14 -11.44
C LEU A 25 48.42 7.92 -11.27
N ALA A 26 47.81 8.28 -12.39
CA ALA A 26 46.39 8.67 -12.40
C ALA A 26 45.65 7.44 -11.84
N GLY A 27 45.24 7.53 -10.57
CA GLY A 27 44.44 6.51 -9.94
C GLY A 27 43.17 6.37 -10.76
N LEU A 28 42.94 5.18 -11.31
CA LEU A 28 41.63 4.80 -11.84
C LEU A 28 40.62 5.12 -10.73
N PRO A 29 39.48 5.78 -11.07
CA PRO A 29 38.44 6.02 -10.09
C PRO A 29 38.09 4.67 -9.44
N ALA A 30 38.23 4.57 -8.12
CA ALA A 30 37.83 3.38 -7.41
C ALA A 30 36.37 3.13 -7.74
N ALA A 31 36.06 1.92 -8.21
CA ALA A 31 34.66 1.54 -8.47
C ALA A 31 33.84 1.81 -7.20
N ALA A 32 32.71 2.47 -7.34
CA ALA A 32 31.85 2.81 -6.20
C ALA A 32 31.50 1.54 -5.41
N ASP A 33 31.82 1.52 -4.11
CA ASP A 33 31.46 0.41 -3.23
C ASP A 33 29.93 0.48 -2.95
N ALA A 34 29.15 -0.09 -3.85
CA ALA A 34 27.70 -0.05 -3.79
C ALA A 34 27.11 -0.69 -2.51
N PRO A 35 27.64 -1.79 -1.96
CA PRO A 35 27.25 -2.29 -0.64
C PRO A 35 27.45 -1.26 0.47
N ALA A 36 28.62 -0.60 0.55
CA ALA A 36 28.89 0.41 1.56
C ALA A 36 27.98 1.63 1.40
N LEU A 37 27.80 2.14 0.19
CA LEU A 37 26.85 3.22 -0.13
C LEU A 37 25.42 2.85 0.26
N TYR A 38 25.02 1.60 0.01
CA TYR A 38 23.70 1.11 0.41
C TYR A 38 23.52 1.14 1.93
N GLN A 39 24.50 0.62 2.70
CA GLN A 39 24.44 0.64 4.16
C GLN A 39 24.34 2.07 4.70
N GLN A 40 25.11 2.98 4.12
CA GLN A 40 25.16 4.38 4.55
C GLN A 40 23.87 5.17 4.25
N HIS A 41 23.27 4.97 3.07
CA HIS A 41 22.20 5.86 2.57
C HIS A 41 20.84 5.20 2.44
N CYS A 42 20.76 3.89 2.29
CA CYS A 42 19.53 3.18 1.93
C CYS A 42 19.01 2.25 3.03
N ALA A 43 19.95 1.63 3.80
CA ALA A 43 19.61 0.60 4.78
C ALA A 43 18.69 1.08 5.90
N VAL A 44 18.76 2.36 6.27
CA VAL A 44 17.89 2.98 7.30
C VAL A 44 16.41 2.85 6.96
N CYS A 45 16.07 2.87 5.66
CA CYS A 45 14.69 2.74 5.21
C CYS A 45 14.38 1.37 4.58
N HIS A 46 15.35 0.75 3.92
CA HIS A 46 15.15 -0.48 3.16
C HIS A 46 15.70 -1.75 3.84
N GLY A 47 16.22 -1.61 5.06
CA GLY A 47 16.82 -2.68 5.85
C GLY A 47 18.25 -3.05 5.39
N PRO A 48 19.15 -3.45 6.32
CA PRO A 48 20.53 -3.76 6.00
C PRO A 48 20.68 -4.95 5.02
N GLY A 49 19.73 -5.90 5.05
CA GLY A 49 19.62 -7.02 4.12
C GLY A 49 18.76 -6.75 2.88
N ARG A 50 18.36 -5.53 2.63
CA ARG A 50 17.43 -5.15 1.55
C ARG A 50 16.02 -5.77 1.68
N LEU A 51 15.65 -6.27 2.87
CA LEU A 51 14.39 -6.99 3.12
C LEU A 51 13.20 -6.08 3.46
N GLY A 52 13.36 -4.76 3.33
CA GLY A 52 12.36 -3.76 3.67
C GLY A 52 12.31 -3.43 5.16
N LEU A 53 12.03 -2.17 5.47
CA LEU A 53 11.64 -1.63 6.78
C LEU A 53 10.54 -0.58 6.56
N THR A 54 10.86 0.70 6.69
CA THR A 54 9.95 1.80 6.32
C THR A 54 9.71 1.88 4.82
N GLY A 55 10.75 1.54 4.03
CA GLY A 55 10.67 1.39 2.59
C GLY A 55 10.43 -0.07 2.19
N PRO A 56 10.04 -0.32 0.93
CA PRO A 56 9.84 -1.67 0.43
C PRO A 56 11.16 -2.45 0.37
N ALA A 57 11.07 -3.79 0.30
CA ALA A 57 12.21 -4.63 -0.01
C ALA A 57 12.81 -4.26 -1.39
N LEU A 58 14.15 -4.19 -1.44
CA LEU A 58 14.92 -3.92 -2.66
C LEU A 58 15.58 -5.21 -3.14
N LEU A 59 14.75 -6.17 -3.53
CA LEU A 59 15.14 -7.45 -4.08
C LEU A 59 14.70 -7.55 -5.54
N PRO A 60 15.37 -8.33 -6.40
CA PRO A 60 14.98 -8.50 -7.80
C PRO A 60 13.49 -8.82 -7.98
N GLU A 61 12.94 -9.70 -7.14
CA GLU A 61 11.53 -10.10 -7.16
C GLU A 61 10.59 -8.93 -6.85
N SER A 62 10.96 -8.11 -5.86
CA SER A 62 10.20 -6.91 -5.49
C SER A 62 10.29 -5.81 -6.55
N LEU A 63 11.42 -5.77 -7.28
CA LEU A 63 11.73 -4.77 -8.30
C LEU A 63 11.35 -5.21 -9.72
N SER A 64 10.80 -6.41 -9.91
CA SER A 64 10.52 -6.99 -11.23
C SER A 64 9.73 -6.08 -12.19
N ARG A 65 8.94 -5.15 -11.68
CA ARG A 65 8.16 -4.17 -12.46
C ARG A 65 8.76 -2.76 -12.52
N LEU A 66 9.82 -2.50 -11.80
CA LEU A 66 10.58 -1.26 -11.88
C LEU A 66 11.80 -1.53 -12.74
N LYS A 67 11.85 -0.96 -13.93
CA LYS A 67 13.01 -1.10 -14.80
C LYS A 67 14.20 -0.31 -14.23
N LYS A 68 15.42 -0.78 -14.47
CA LYS A 68 16.64 -0.17 -13.95
C LYS A 68 16.79 1.34 -14.23
N PRO A 69 16.48 1.86 -15.43
CA PRO A 69 16.50 3.31 -15.67
C PRO A 69 15.51 4.08 -14.78
N GLU A 70 14.35 3.50 -14.51
CA GLU A 70 13.33 4.09 -13.61
C GLU A 70 13.78 4.02 -12.14
N ALA A 71 14.53 2.98 -11.76
CA ALA A 71 15.15 2.88 -10.44
C ALA A 71 16.21 3.96 -10.26
N ILE A 72 17.09 4.16 -11.24
CA ILE A 72 18.09 5.24 -11.25
C ILE A 72 17.40 6.60 -11.08
N LYS A 73 16.35 6.86 -11.86
CA LYS A 73 15.54 8.08 -11.73
C LYS A 73 14.95 8.22 -10.32
N THR A 74 14.38 7.14 -9.77
CA THR A 74 13.80 7.14 -8.41
C THR A 74 14.85 7.42 -7.35
N VAL A 75 16.05 6.86 -7.45
CA VAL A 75 17.15 7.15 -6.51
C VAL A 75 17.62 8.60 -6.66
N SER A 76 17.75 9.10 -7.89
CA SER A 76 18.18 10.48 -8.15
C SER A 76 17.19 11.53 -7.66
N GLU A 77 15.92 11.40 -8.06
CA GLU A 77 14.89 12.43 -7.84
C GLU A 77 14.01 12.14 -6.62
N GLY A 78 14.05 10.90 -6.12
CA GLY A 78 13.15 10.36 -5.14
C GLY A 78 11.75 10.09 -5.70
N ARG A 79 10.76 9.86 -4.82
CA ARG A 79 9.40 9.53 -5.21
C ARG A 79 8.39 10.48 -4.58
N VAL A 80 7.60 11.13 -5.41
CA VAL A 80 6.56 12.07 -4.96
C VAL A 80 5.60 11.37 -4.00
N ALA A 81 5.15 12.09 -2.97
CA ALA A 81 4.22 11.61 -1.94
C ALA A 81 4.69 10.37 -1.16
N THR A 82 6.00 10.15 -1.08
CA THR A 82 6.59 9.11 -0.25
C THR A 82 7.77 9.67 0.55
N GLN A 83 8.28 8.89 1.51
CA GLN A 83 9.49 9.25 2.27
C GLN A 83 10.79 8.98 1.48
N MET A 84 10.71 8.43 0.27
CA MET A 84 11.89 8.20 -0.57
C MET A 84 12.44 9.53 -1.09
N LEU A 85 13.53 9.96 -0.50
CA LEU A 85 14.25 11.19 -0.87
C LEU A 85 15.01 10.99 -2.19
N GLY A 86 15.28 12.09 -2.90
CA GLY A 86 16.26 12.11 -3.99
C GLY A 86 17.67 12.23 -3.45
N PHE A 87 18.62 11.58 -4.10
CA PHE A 87 20.02 11.52 -3.70
C PHE A 87 20.98 12.21 -4.68
N ALA A 88 20.50 12.80 -5.78
CA ALA A 88 21.35 13.43 -6.78
C ALA A 88 22.20 14.61 -6.24
N GLU A 89 21.82 15.21 -5.11
CA GLU A 89 22.58 16.27 -4.43
C GLU A 89 23.71 15.69 -3.53
N ARG A 90 23.69 14.40 -3.24
CA ARG A 90 24.58 13.72 -2.29
C ARG A 90 25.46 12.64 -2.91
N LEU A 91 25.00 12.06 -4.02
CA LEU A 91 25.66 10.96 -4.72
C LEU A 91 25.87 11.31 -6.19
N GLY A 92 27.03 10.93 -6.70
CA GLY A 92 27.36 11.04 -8.12
C GLY A 92 26.54 10.09 -8.98
N LYS A 93 26.48 10.38 -10.28
CA LYS A 93 25.74 9.54 -11.23
C LYS A 93 26.22 8.08 -11.26
N ASP A 94 27.52 7.85 -11.14
CA ASP A 94 28.13 6.52 -11.15
C ASP A 94 27.80 5.75 -9.85
N GLU A 95 27.75 6.44 -8.71
CA GLU A 95 27.34 5.85 -7.43
C GLU A 95 25.85 5.47 -7.44
N ILE A 96 25.00 6.31 -7.99
CA ILE A 96 23.57 6.00 -8.18
C ILE A 96 23.37 4.82 -9.14
N ALA A 97 24.14 4.76 -10.22
CA ALA A 97 24.08 3.63 -11.15
C ALA A 97 24.56 2.33 -10.48
N ALA A 98 25.64 2.38 -9.72
CA ALA A 98 26.18 1.23 -8.95
C ALA A 98 25.17 0.75 -7.88
N LEU A 99 24.51 1.67 -7.17
CA LEU A 99 23.42 1.34 -6.24
C LEU A 99 22.23 0.69 -6.95
N ALA A 100 21.86 1.20 -8.12
CA ALA A 100 20.80 0.60 -8.94
C ALA A 100 21.21 -0.81 -9.37
N ASP A 101 22.45 -1.05 -9.76
CA ASP A 101 22.97 -2.38 -10.08
C ASP A 101 22.89 -3.32 -8.87
N TYR A 102 23.34 -2.85 -7.73
CA TYR A 102 23.38 -3.62 -6.50
C TYR A 102 22.00 -4.10 -6.05
N ILE A 103 20.96 -3.26 -6.11
CA ILE A 103 19.62 -3.65 -5.67
C ILE A 103 18.94 -4.68 -6.59
N TYR A 104 19.43 -4.86 -7.83
CA TYR A 104 18.98 -5.91 -8.75
C TYR A 104 19.79 -7.20 -8.65
N THR A 105 20.83 -7.27 -7.81
CA THR A 105 21.52 -8.53 -7.54
C THR A 105 20.70 -9.40 -6.57
N ALA A 106 20.68 -10.71 -6.81
CA ALA A 106 20.03 -11.64 -5.90
C ALA A 106 20.72 -11.63 -4.53
N VAL A 107 19.95 -11.85 -3.48
CA VAL A 107 20.49 -12.12 -2.13
C VAL A 107 20.67 -13.61 -1.98
N SER A 108 21.83 -14.03 -1.48
CA SER A 108 22.11 -15.44 -1.24
C SER A 108 22.43 -15.64 0.26
N PRO A 109 21.82 -16.64 0.91
CA PRO A 109 20.70 -17.46 0.41
C PRO A 109 19.43 -16.64 0.17
N THR A 110 18.50 -17.14 -0.65
CA THR A 110 17.20 -16.51 -0.87
C THR A 110 16.49 -16.33 0.46
N PRO A 111 15.99 -15.12 0.78
CA PRO A 111 15.30 -14.87 2.03
C PRO A 111 14.08 -15.76 2.21
N SER A 112 14.00 -16.43 3.34
CA SER A 112 12.83 -17.23 3.74
C SER A 112 12.20 -16.66 5.00
N PHE A 113 10.94 -16.97 5.22
CA PHE A 113 10.22 -16.69 6.46
C PHE A 113 9.24 -17.83 6.69
N THR A 114 9.63 -18.71 7.62
CA THR A 114 8.97 -19.99 7.82
C THR A 114 7.82 -19.89 8.82
N GLU A 115 7.06 -20.98 8.97
CA GLU A 115 6.05 -21.12 10.02
C GLU A 115 6.66 -20.93 11.42
N ALA A 116 7.86 -21.46 11.64
CA ALA A 116 8.57 -21.30 12.90
C ALA A 116 8.94 -19.84 13.17
N ASP A 117 9.40 -19.10 12.13
CA ASP A 117 9.73 -17.68 12.26
C ASP A 117 8.48 -16.85 12.59
N ILE A 118 7.35 -17.13 11.93
CA ILE A 118 6.07 -16.46 12.19
C ILE A 118 5.67 -16.69 13.65
N LYS A 119 5.62 -17.96 14.09
CA LYS A 119 5.23 -18.30 15.46
C LYS A 119 6.15 -17.70 16.52
N ALA A 120 7.47 -17.74 16.28
CA ALA A 120 8.47 -17.19 17.20
C ALA A 120 8.41 -15.66 17.30
N SER A 121 7.90 -14.96 16.29
CA SER A 121 7.78 -13.50 16.28
C SER A 121 6.61 -12.98 17.10
N ARG A 122 5.66 -13.84 17.52
CA ARG A 122 4.44 -13.40 18.19
C ARG A 122 4.73 -12.85 19.58
N ILE A 123 4.26 -11.63 19.83
CA ILE A 123 4.37 -10.90 21.10
C ILE A 123 2.96 -10.68 21.63
N VAL A 124 2.70 -11.05 22.86
CA VAL A 124 1.43 -10.79 23.57
C VAL A 124 1.71 -9.88 24.74
N THR A 125 1.23 -8.65 24.65
CA THR A 125 1.37 -7.65 25.72
C THR A 125 0.22 -7.75 26.72
N HIS A 126 -0.98 -8.05 26.22
CA HIS A 126 -2.18 -8.25 27.03
C HIS A 126 -2.91 -9.51 26.57
N ALA A 127 -3.08 -10.47 27.48
CA ALA A 127 -3.83 -11.69 27.18
C ALA A 127 -5.29 -11.39 26.84
N THR A 128 -5.91 -12.24 26.04
CA THR A 128 -7.33 -12.14 25.69
C THR A 128 -8.19 -12.10 26.96
N GLY A 129 -9.08 -11.12 27.02
CA GLY A 129 -9.97 -10.91 28.19
C GLY A 129 -9.31 -10.24 29.39
N SER A 130 -8.00 -9.92 29.37
CA SER A 130 -7.33 -9.23 30.48
C SER A 130 -7.65 -7.73 30.59
N LEU A 131 -8.08 -7.11 29.47
CA LEU A 131 -8.49 -5.70 29.44
C LEU A 131 -10.00 -5.56 29.63
N PRO A 132 -10.47 -4.44 30.24
CA PRO A 132 -11.90 -4.19 30.44
C PRO A 132 -12.69 -4.30 29.12
N ALA A 133 -13.90 -4.87 29.21
CA ALA A 133 -14.83 -5.01 28.08
C ALA A 133 -15.72 -3.75 27.89
N LYS A 134 -15.21 -2.58 28.27
CA LYS A 134 -15.85 -1.27 28.08
C LYS A 134 -14.80 -0.22 27.74
N PRO A 135 -15.18 0.86 27.04
CA PRO A 135 -14.28 1.98 26.81
C PRO A 135 -13.77 2.60 28.12
N ALA A 136 -12.51 3.05 28.09
CA ALA A 136 -11.89 3.78 29.21
C ALA A 136 -12.59 5.13 29.45
N ASP A 137 -12.47 5.67 30.67
CA ASP A 137 -13.16 6.89 31.09
C ASP A 137 -12.82 8.13 30.22
N ILE A 138 -11.68 8.15 29.56
CA ILE A 138 -11.29 9.21 28.62
C ILE A 138 -12.30 9.34 27.45
N PHE A 139 -13.03 8.28 27.14
CA PHE A 139 -14.07 8.28 26.09
C PHE A 139 -15.46 8.69 26.58
N LYS A 140 -15.58 9.14 27.83
CA LYS A 140 -16.88 9.59 28.35
C LYS A 140 -17.42 10.78 27.53
N GLY A 141 -18.57 10.58 26.89
CA GLY A 141 -19.20 11.57 26.01
C GLY A 141 -18.58 11.68 24.62
N VAL A 142 -17.74 10.71 24.21
CA VAL A 142 -17.20 10.59 22.85
C VAL A 142 -18.06 9.61 22.04
N ASP A 143 -18.41 9.95 20.82
CA ASP A 143 -18.96 8.99 19.86
C ASP A 143 -17.86 8.05 19.37
N MET A 144 -17.82 6.84 19.91
CA MET A 144 -16.81 5.83 19.56
C MET A 144 -16.77 5.51 18.07
N MET A 145 -17.91 5.60 17.37
CA MET A 145 -17.98 5.35 15.94
C MET A 145 -17.51 6.56 15.10
N ASN A 146 -17.41 7.76 15.69
CA ASN A 146 -16.85 8.93 15.01
C ASN A 146 -15.36 9.14 15.33
N LEU A 147 -14.68 8.16 15.91
CA LEU A 147 -13.24 8.20 16.07
C LEU A 147 -12.53 8.10 14.72
N PHE A 148 -11.37 8.75 14.64
CA PHE A 148 -10.43 8.58 13.54
C PHE A 148 -9.15 7.90 14.02
N ILE A 149 -8.67 6.98 13.23
CA ILE A 149 -7.31 6.45 13.35
C ILE A 149 -6.44 7.15 12.31
N VAL A 150 -5.50 7.96 12.78
CA VAL A 150 -4.59 8.75 11.94
C VAL A 150 -3.21 8.11 11.94
N VAL A 151 -2.70 7.79 10.76
CA VAL A 151 -1.37 7.21 10.57
C VAL A 151 -0.37 8.33 10.28
N GLU A 152 0.58 8.50 11.17
CA GLU A 152 1.67 9.48 11.04
C GLU A 152 2.97 8.75 10.66
N THR A 153 3.51 9.05 9.49
CA THR A 153 4.72 8.36 9.00
C THR A 153 6.01 9.13 9.24
N GLY A 154 5.93 10.37 9.73
CA GLY A 154 7.12 11.16 10.02
C GLY A 154 7.98 10.55 11.12
N ASP A 155 7.36 10.13 12.18
CA ASP A 155 7.99 9.52 13.35
C ASP A 155 7.38 8.16 13.74
N HIS A 156 6.60 7.56 12.85
CA HIS A 156 5.96 6.25 13.03
C HIS A 156 5.04 6.16 14.25
N HIS A 157 4.03 7.03 14.28
CA HIS A 157 2.98 7.01 15.28
C HIS A 157 1.60 6.83 14.67
N VAL A 158 0.66 6.49 15.54
CA VAL A 158 -0.78 6.49 15.25
C VAL A 158 -1.46 7.36 16.29
N THR A 159 -2.35 8.23 15.83
CA THR A 159 -3.18 9.07 16.69
C THR A 159 -4.64 8.62 16.61
N VAL A 160 -5.26 8.44 17.79
CA VAL A 160 -6.70 8.31 17.95
C VAL A 160 -7.26 9.71 18.13
N LEU A 161 -8.18 10.13 17.25
CA LEU A 161 -8.73 11.48 17.22
C LEU A 161 -10.25 11.42 17.40
N ASP A 162 -10.79 12.28 18.27
CA ASP A 162 -12.23 12.52 18.43
C ASP A 162 -12.77 13.24 17.18
N GLY A 163 -13.69 12.63 16.46
CA GLY A 163 -14.26 13.21 15.24
C GLY A 163 -15.29 14.30 15.47
N ASP A 164 -15.85 14.42 16.68
CA ASP A 164 -16.78 15.50 17.03
C ASP A 164 -16.04 16.76 17.47
N LYS A 165 -15.07 16.60 18.37
CA LYS A 165 -14.26 17.73 18.87
C LYS A 165 -13.10 18.08 17.97
N LEU A 166 -12.71 17.16 17.08
CA LEU A 166 -11.54 17.28 16.20
C LEU A 166 -10.26 17.49 17.02
N GLU A 167 -10.08 16.66 18.05
CA GLU A 167 -8.97 16.74 19.01
C GLU A 167 -8.33 15.36 19.21
N PRO A 168 -6.99 15.28 19.28
CA PRO A 168 -6.30 14.05 19.61
C PRO A 168 -6.66 13.56 21.02
N ILE A 169 -7.00 12.28 21.16
CA ILE A 169 -7.25 11.61 22.45
C ILE A 169 -6.00 10.88 22.92
N HIS A 170 -5.34 10.16 22.01
CA HIS A 170 -4.21 9.32 22.32
C HIS A 170 -3.27 9.18 21.14
N ARG A 171 -1.96 9.11 21.41
CA ARG A 171 -0.93 8.90 20.41
C ARG A 171 0.04 7.83 20.87
N PHE A 172 0.36 6.88 20.00
CA PHE A 172 1.23 5.75 20.33
C PHE A 172 2.17 5.40 19.18
N PRO A 173 3.36 4.85 19.47
CA PRO A 173 4.30 4.43 18.45
C PRO A 173 3.75 3.24 17.66
N SER A 174 3.96 3.23 16.36
CA SER A 174 3.60 2.15 15.45
C SER A 174 4.82 1.44 14.89
N ARG A 175 4.59 0.27 14.29
CA ARG A 175 5.58 -0.35 13.40
C ARG A 175 5.81 0.51 12.17
N TYR A 176 6.93 0.27 11.49
CA TYR A 176 7.36 1.06 10.34
C TYR A 176 6.40 0.96 9.16
N ALA A 177 6.18 2.09 8.47
CA ALA A 177 5.46 2.19 7.21
C ALA A 177 4.15 1.38 7.18
N LEU A 178 3.21 1.73 8.04
CA LEU A 178 1.87 1.16 8.01
C LEU A 178 1.26 1.33 6.61
N HIS A 179 0.67 0.27 6.08
CA HIS A 179 0.19 0.24 4.70
C HIS A 179 -1.11 -0.56 4.56
N GLY A 180 -1.93 -0.18 3.58
CA GLY A 180 -3.19 -0.85 3.26
C GLY A 180 -4.37 -0.43 4.12
N GLY A 181 -4.20 0.60 4.94
CA GLY A 181 -5.19 1.12 5.87
C GLY A 181 -5.46 0.19 7.06
N PRO A 182 -5.83 0.74 8.22
CA PRO A 182 -6.26 -0.05 9.38
C PRO A 182 -7.54 -0.81 9.07
N LYS A 183 -7.72 -1.95 9.73
CA LYS A 183 -8.90 -2.81 9.64
C LYS A 183 -9.50 -2.99 11.03
N PHE A 184 -10.80 -2.83 11.13
CA PHE A 184 -11.53 -2.81 12.40
C PHE A 184 -12.32 -4.09 12.60
N THR A 185 -12.49 -4.50 13.87
CA THR A 185 -13.55 -5.45 14.20
C THR A 185 -14.93 -4.79 14.09
N PRO A 186 -16.00 -5.56 13.83
CA PRO A 186 -17.35 -5.01 13.64
C PRO A 186 -17.89 -4.19 14.82
N ASP A 187 -17.42 -4.49 16.04
CA ASP A 187 -17.79 -3.77 17.27
C ASP A 187 -16.98 -2.46 17.48
N GLY A 188 -16.01 -2.17 16.60
CA GLY A 188 -15.13 -0.99 16.71
C GLY A 188 -14.16 -1.04 17.86
N ARG A 189 -14.00 -2.18 18.55
CA ARG A 189 -13.08 -2.33 19.69
C ARG A 189 -11.63 -2.46 19.23
N TYR A 190 -11.37 -3.36 18.31
CA TYR A 190 -10.00 -3.64 17.86
C TYR A 190 -9.73 -3.08 16.48
N VAL A 191 -8.51 -2.57 16.31
CA VAL A 191 -7.97 -2.21 15.01
C VAL A 191 -6.67 -2.98 14.74
N PHE A 192 -6.52 -3.44 13.51
CA PHE A 192 -5.34 -4.16 13.03
C PHE A 192 -4.61 -3.32 11.99
N PHE A 193 -3.29 -3.25 12.16
CA PHE A 193 -2.41 -2.56 11.25
C PHE A 193 -1.46 -3.55 10.58
N ALA A 194 -1.24 -3.39 9.29
CA ALA A 194 -0.15 -4.06 8.59
C ALA A 194 0.98 -3.07 8.32
N SER A 195 2.22 -3.49 8.56
CA SER A 195 3.41 -2.72 8.22
C SER A 195 4.17 -3.36 7.05
N ARG A 196 4.93 -2.55 6.33
CA ARG A 196 5.69 -3.02 5.16
C ARG A 196 6.75 -4.06 5.49
N ASP A 197 7.25 -4.07 6.70
CA ASP A 197 8.25 -5.03 7.19
C ASP A 197 7.64 -6.33 7.75
N GLY A 198 6.35 -6.54 7.49
CA GLY A 198 5.67 -7.81 7.76
C GLY A 198 4.91 -7.90 9.07
N TRP A 199 4.97 -6.88 9.92
CA TRP A 199 4.30 -6.91 11.22
C TRP A 199 2.81 -6.61 11.11
N ILE A 200 2.02 -7.37 11.87
CA ILE A 200 0.61 -7.13 12.13
C ILE A 200 0.49 -6.75 13.61
N THR A 201 -0.08 -5.59 13.88
CA THR A 201 -0.33 -5.08 15.24
C THR A 201 -1.82 -5.09 15.53
N LYS A 202 -2.22 -5.69 16.64
CA LYS A 202 -3.59 -5.62 17.22
C LYS A 202 -3.61 -4.55 18.31
N PHE A 203 -4.47 -3.55 18.17
CA PHE A 203 -4.64 -2.46 19.14
C PHE A 203 -6.07 -2.42 19.66
N ASP A 204 -6.25 -2.37 20.99
CA ASP A 204 -7.55 -2.19 21.65
C ASP A 204 -7.84 -0.69 21.76
N ILE A 205 -8.75 -0.19 20.92
CA ILE A 205 -9.17 1.22 20.90
C ILE A 205 -9.84 1.59 22.22
N TRP A 206 -10.67 0.70 22.78
CA TRP A 206 -11.40 0.99 24.01
C TRP A 206 -10.47 1.23 25.20
N ASN A 207 -9.33 0.54 25.24
CA ASN A 207 -8.37 0.60 26.33
C ASN A 207 -7.07 1.32 25.97
N LEU A 208 -6.92 1.78 24.72
CA LEU A 208 -5.74 2.48 24.21
C LEU A 208 -4.43 1.69 24.41
N LYS A 209 -4.46 0.38 24.11
CA LYS A 209 -3.34 -0.54 24.32
C LYS A 209 -3.02 -1.37 23.09
N VAL A 210 -1.74 -1.51 22.78
CA VAL A 210 -1.27 -2.58 21.90
C VAL A 210 -1.48 -3.91 22.64
N VAL A 211 -2.22 -4.83 22.04
CA VAL A 211 -2.59 -6.12 22.66
C VAL A 211 -1.62 -7.22 22.26
N ALA A 212 -1.39 -7.34 20.97
CA ALA A 212 -0.50 -8.36 20.43
C ALA A 212 0.08 -7.93 19.09
N GLU A 213 1.20 -8.51 18.72
CA GLU A 213 1.86 -8.33 17.44
C GLU A 213 2.40 -9.67 16.92
N ILE A 214 2.45 -9.81 15.60
CA ILE A 214 3.08 -10.96 14.93
C ILE A 214 3.71 -10.50 13.64
N ARG A 215 4.85 -11.06 13.25
CA ARG A 215 5.44 -10.83 11.95
C ARG A 215 5.02 -11.95 11.00
N ALA A 216 4.17 -11.65 10.03
CA ALA A 216 3.59 -12.63 9.12
C ALA A 216 4.39 -12.81 7.80
N GLY A 217 5.44 -12.02 7.61
CA GLY A 217 6.28 -12.06 6.42
C GLY A 217 7.43 -11.07 6.48
N ILE A 218 8.13 -10.91 5.36
CA ILE A 218 9.24 -9.95 5.21
C ILE A 218 8.74 -8.64 4.58
N ASN A 219 7.78 -8.75 3.66
CA ASN A 219 7.14 -7.59 3.02
C ASN A 219 5.65 -7.87 2.86
N THR A 220 4.84 -7.15 3.63
CA THR A 220 3.39 -7.30 3.64
C THR A 220 2.72 -6.18 2.84
N ARG A 221 1.71 -6.51 2.06
CA ARG A 221 0.92 -5.57 1.28
C ARG A 221 -0.21 -4.96 2.10
N ASN A 222 -1.06 -5.80 2.68
CA ASN A 222 -2.17 -5.40 3.55
C ASN A 222 -2.69 -6.59 4.36
N VAL A 223 -3.58 -6.29 5.28
CA VAL A 223 -4.35 -7.25 6.09
C VAL A 223 -5.85 -7.04 5.84
N ALA A 224 -6.63 -8.10 5.90
CA ALA A 224 -8.08 -8.07 5.99
C ALA A 224 -8.52 -8.70 7.33
N VAL A 225 -9.64 -8.20 7.88
CA VAL A 225 -10.31 -8.76 9.06
C VAL A 225 -11.66 -9.29 8.62
N SER A 226 -12.02 -10.50 9.02
CA SER A 226 -13.31 -11.11 8.67
C SER A 226 -14.49 -10.32 9.22
N GLY A 227 -15.63 -10.41 8.54
CA GLY A 227 -16.86 -9.71 8.92
C GLY A 227 -17.39 -10.09 10.30
N ASP A 228 -17.00 -11.25 10.85
CA ASP A 228 -17.29 -11.68 12.23
C ASP A 228 -16.17 -11.31 13.24
N GLY A 229 -15.10 -10.69 12.76
CA GLY A 229 -13.97 -10.25 13.60
C GLY A 229 -13.07 -11.36 14.12
N LYS A 230 -13.24 -12.63 13.68
CA LYS A 230 -12.52 -13.78 14.24
C LYS A 230 -11.25 -14.18 13.51
N TYR A 231 -11.11 -13.78 12.25
CA TYR A 231 -10.02 -14.22 11.38
C TYR A 231 -9.35 -13.03 10.69
N LEU A 232 -8.07 -13.20 10.37
CA LEU A 232 -7.31 -12.26 9.56
C LEU A 232 -6.68 -12.98 8.37
N ALA A 233 -6.61 -12.28 7.24
CA ALA A 233 -5.84 -12.70 6.09
C ALA A 233 -4.76 -11.66 5.78
N VAL A 234 -3.50 -12.09 5.71
CA VAL A 234 -2.33 -11.23 5.50
C VAL A 234 -1.73 -11.51 4.13
N ALA A 235 -1.75 -10.49 3.28
CA ALA A 235 -1.23 -10.53 1.92
C ALA A 235 0.26 -10.18 1.90
N ASN A 236 1.12 -11.11 1.49
CA ASN A 236 2.55 -10.90 1.45
C ASN A 236 3.08 -10.74 0.01
N TYR A 237 4.07 -9.85 -0.13
CA TYR A 237 4.91 -9.74 -1.31
C TYR A 237 6.16 -10.60 -1.17
N LEU A 238 6.64 -10.81 0.08
CA LEU A 238 7.77 -11.66 0.36
C LEU A 238 7.62 -12.27 1.77
N PRO A 239 7.71 -13.60 1.91
CA PRO A 239 7.62 -14.56 0.81
C PRO A 239 6.28 -14.47 0.08
N HIS A 240 6.13 -15.16 -1.06
CA HIS A 240 4.88 -15.21 -1.82
C HIS A 240 3.84 -16.08 -1.08
N THR A 241 3.25 -15.52 -0.05
CA THR A 241 2.31 -16.23 0.83
C THR A 241 1.06 -15.41 1.14
N LEU A 242 -0.02 -16.12 1.42
CA LEU A 242 -1.19 -15.61 2.12
C LEU A 242 -1.24 -16.29 3.48
N VAL A 243 -1.16 -15.51 4.57
CA VAL A 243 -1.13 -16.03 5.94
C VAL A 243 -2.47 -15.78 6.59
N LEU A 244 -3.04 -16.81 7.19
CA LEU A 244 -4.29 -16.74 7.94
C LEU A 244 -3.99 -16.81 9.44
N LEU A 245 -4.55 -15.88 10.18
CA LEU A 245 -4.44 -15.77 11.63
C LEU A 245 -5.85 -15.78 12.26
N ASP A 246 -5.94 -16.15 13.53
CA ASP A 246 -7.11 -15.81 14.33
C ASP A 246 -7.05 -14.37 14.85
N ALA A 247 -8.13 -13.93 15.49
CA ALA A 247 -8.22 -12.57 16.04
C ALA A 247 -7.22 -12.29 17.19
N ASP A 248 -6.61 -13.31 17.76
CA ASP A 248 -5.57 -13.19 18.77
C ASP A 248 -4.16 -13.31 18.21
N LEU A 249 -4.06 -13.22 16.86
CA LEU A 249 -2.84 -13.33 16.09
C LEU A 249 -2.12 -14.68 16.27
N ASN A 250 -2.85 -15.78 16.51
CA ASN A 250 -2.29 -17.10 16.38
C ASN A 250 -2.27 -17.52 14.90
N LEU A 251 -1.21 -18.14 14.48
CA LEU A 251 -1.09 -18.65 13.11
C LEU A 251 -2.01 -19.86 12.92
N LEU A 252 -2.92 -19.75 11.95
CA LEU A 252 -3.82 -20.83 11.57
C LEU A 252 -3.31 -21.57 10.32
N LYS A 253 -2.92 -20.82 9.30
CA LYS A 253 -2.52 -21.43 8.02
C LYS A 253 -1.61 -20.53 7.20
N ILE A 254 -0.73 -21.14 6.41
CA ILE A 254 0.09 -20.48 5.41
C ILE A 254 -0.24 -21.10 4.05
N HIS A 255 -0.69 -20.29 3.11
CA HIS A 255 -0.80 -20.67 1.73
C HIS A 255 0.41 -20.17 0.96
N GLN A 256 1.19 -21.10 0.38
CA GLN A 256 2.15 -20.76 -0.67
C GLN A 256 1.35 -20.37 -1.90
N VAL A 257 1.56 -19.14 -2.37
CA VAL A 257 0.78 -18.61 -3.50
C VAL A 257 1.44 -19.05 -4.79
N LEU A 258 0.94 -20.16 -5.31
CA LEU A 258 1.38 -20.79 -6.55
C LEU A 258 0.22 -20.83 -7.54
N ASN A 259 0.52 -20.70 -8.84
CA ASN A 259 -0.47 -20.91 -9.89
C ASN A 259 -1.04 -22.35 -9.87
N LYS A 260 -2.05 -22.63 -10.70
CA LYS A 260 -2.71 -23.95 -10.77
C LYS A 260 -1.71 -25.09 -10.95
N ASP A 261 -0.72 -24.89 -11.81
CA ASP A 261 0.26 -25.93 -12.16
C ASP A 261 1.43 -26.00 -11.16
N ARG A 262 1.44 -25.15 -10.13
CA ARG A 262 2.46 -25.02 -9.09
C ARG A 262 3.87 -24.67 -9.60
N LYS A 263 3.97 -24.10 -10.81
CA LYS A 263 5.23 -23.74 -11.47
C LYS A 263 5.65 -22.30 -11.20
N GLU A 264 4.67 -21.43 -10.97
CA GLU A 264 4.90 -20.00 -10.78
C GLU A 264 4.33 -19.55 -9.45
N SER A 265 5.10 -18.78 -8.72
CA SER A 265 4.65 -18.15 -7.48
C SER A 265 4.22 -16.71 -7.72
N SER A 266 3.33 -16.21 -6.89
CA SER A 266 2.81 -14.86 -7.00
C SER A 266 2.81 -14.12 -5.67
N ARG A 267 3.09 -12.84 -5.72
CA ARG A 267 2.75 -11.89 -4.67
C ARG A 267 1.24 -11.76 -4.57
N VAL A 268 0.73 -11.43 -3.38
CA VAL A 268 -0.68 -11.11 -3.21
C VAL A 268 -0.84 -9.59 -3.32
N SER A 269 -1.50 -9.10 -4.37
CA SER A 269 -1.62 -7.65 -4.63
C SER A 269 -2.59 -6.94 -3.71
N ALA A 270 -3.64 -7.62 -3.28
CA ALA A 270 -4.63 -7.11 -2.33
C ALA A 270 -5.39 -8.28 -1.70
N VAL A 271 -5.83 -8.13 -0.45
CA VAL A 271 -6.79 -9.01 0.20
C VAL A 271 -7.83 -8.17 0.92
N TYR A 272 -9.11 -8.49 0.71
CA TYR A 272 -10.23 -7.80 1.34
C TYR A 272 -11.27 -8.79 1.85
N ASP A 273 -12.02 -8.35 2.85
CA ASP A 273 -13.13 -9.12 3.40
C ASP A 273 -14.39 -8.93 2.54
N ALA A 274 -15.05 -10.02 2.25
CA ALA A 274 -16.37 -10.09 1.65
C ALA A 274 -17.37 -10.67 2.67
N ALA A 275 -17.72 -9.87 3.69
CA ALA A 275 -18.51 -10.31 4.83
C ALA A 275 -19.81 -11.04 4.47
N PRO A 276 -20.63 -10.58 3.49
CA PRO A 276 -21.84 -11.31 3.08
C PRO A 276 -21.57 -12.70 2.50
N ARG A 277 -20.35 -12.94 2.01
CA ARG A 277 -19.89 -14.21 1.48
C ARG A 277 -19.15 -15.06 2.52
N GLN A 278 -18.94 -14.53 3.71
CA GLN A 278 -18.09 -15.12 4.76
C GLN A 278 -16.73 -15.58 4.21
N SER A 279 -16.09 -14.71 3.42
CA SER A 279 -14.87 -15.04 2.70
C SER A 279 -13.91 -13.86 2.62
N PHE A 280 -12.62 -14.15 2.64
CA PHE A 280 -11.61 -13.24 2.13
C PHE A 280 -11.46 -13.42 0.63
N VAL A 281 -11.24 -12.33 -0.10
CA VAL A 281 -10.93 -12.37 -1.53
C VAL A 281 -9.55 -11.77 -1.73
N ALA A 282 -8.66 -12.51 -2.38
CA ALA A 282 -7.29 -12.12 -2.65
C ALA A 282 -7.00 -12.09 -4.14
N ALA A 283 -6.46 -10.98 -4.64
CA ALA A 283 -5.97 -10.85 -6.00
C ALA A 283 -4.49 -11.17 -6.07
N LEU A 284 -4.08 -11.95 -7.06
CA LEU A 284 -2.68 -12.34 -7.26
C LEU A 284 -2.02 -11.40 -8.27
N LYS A 285 -0.82 -10.96 -7.92
CA LYS A 285 -0.14 -9.90 -8.65
C LYS A 285 0.58 -10.36 -9.91
N ASP A 286 1.09 -11.57 -9.89
CA ASP A 286 2.02 -12.08 -10.91
C ASP A 286 1.43 -13.22 -11.73
N VAL A 287 0.32 -13.79 -11.27
CA VAL A 287 -0.47 -14.79 -11.98
C VAL A 287 -1.92 -14.34 -12.12
N PRO A 288 -2.63 -14.70 -13.20
CA PRO A 288 -3.99 -14.24 -13.48
C PRO A 288 -5.03 -15.02 -12.68
N GLU A 289 -4.99 -14.90 -11.36
CA GLU A 289 -5.93 -15.57 -10.47
C GLU A 289 -6.45 -14.66 -9.36
N VAL A 290 -7.69 -14.92 -8.95
CA VAL A 290 -8.30 -14.44 -7.71
C VAL A 290 -8.64 -15.63 -6.85
N TRP A 291 -8.32 -15.56 -5.57
CA TRP A 291 -8.62 -16.58 -4.57
C TRP A 291 -9.72 -16.11 -3.64
N GLU A 292 -10.78 -16.90 -3.48
CA GLU A 292 -11.79 -16.72 -2.44
C GLU A 292 -11.57 -17.76 -1.35
N ILE A 293 -11.34 -17.31 -0.11
CA ILE A 293 -11.02 -18.16 1.04
C ILE A 293 -12.13 -18.00 2.08
N SER A 294 -12.99 -19.01 2.19
CA SER A 294 -14.08 -18.98 3.14
C SER A 294 -13.58 -19.16 4.58
N TYR A 295 -14.06 -18.29 5.47
CA TYR A 295 -13.92 -18.46 6.92
C TYR A 295 -15.19 -19.01 7.58
N ASN A 296 -16.16 -19.49 6.79
CA ASN A 296 -17.29 -20.27 7.28
C ASN A 296 -16.83 -21.72 7.57
N PRO A 297 -16.92 -22.21 8.82
CA PRO A 297 -16.54 -23.59 9.13
C PRO A 297 -17.35 -24.65 8.37
N GLN A 298 -18.56 -24.32 7.89
CA GLN A 298 -19.43 -25.19 7.11
C GLN A 298 -19.30 -24.95 5.60
N ALA A 299 -18.23 -24.28 5.14
CA ALA A 299 -18.04 -24.05 3.71
C ALA A 299 -17.93 -25.38 2.95
N ASP A 300 -18.61 -25.46 1.79
CA ASP A 300 -18.56 -26.63 0.93
C ASP A 300 -17.15 -26.99 0.51
N ASP A 301 -16.88 -28.28 0.41
CA ASP A 301 -15.61 -28.79 -0.07
C ASP A 301 -15.29 -28.27 -1.48
N ILE A 302 -14.01 -28.12 -1.75
CA ILE A 302 -13.49 -27.59 -3.01
C ILE A 302 -12.98 -28.76 -3.86
N PRO A 303 -13.50 -28.96 -5.08
CA PRO A 303 -12.94 -29.93 -5.99
C PRO A 303 -11.54 -29.50 -6.47
N VAL A 304 -10.55 -30.37 -6.36
CA VAL A 304 -9.16 -30.11 -6.75
C VAL A 304 -8.64 -31.03 -7.86
N GLY A 305 -9.48 -31.94 -8.32
CA GLY A 305 -9.15 -32.89 -9.37
C GLY A 305 -10.39 -33.36 -10.13
N MET A 306 -10.33 -34.56 -10.70
CA MET A 306 -11.46 -35.15 -11.36
C MET A 306 -12.55 -35.49 -10.34
N VAL A 307 -13.76 -35.11 -10.62
CA VAL A 307 -14.95 -35.39 -9.82
C VAL A 307 -15.90 -36.26 -10.65
N HIS A 308 -16.22 -37.42 -10.15
CA HIS A 308 -17.18 -38.35 -10.79
C HIS A 308 -18.61 -38.02 -10.37
N ASP A 309 -18.79 -37.70 -9.10
CA ASP A 309 -20.10 -37.36 -8.54
C ASP A 309 -19.95 -36.30 -7.44
N PHE A 310 -20.68 -35.18 -7.57
CA PHE A 310 -20.69 -34.11 -6.58
C PHE A 310 -21.59 -34.44 -5.38
N GLN A 311 -22.67 -35.20 -5.58
CA GLN A 311 -23.62 -35.53 -4.51
C GLN A 311 -22.98 -36.49 -3.50
N TYR A 312 -22.26 -37.49 -3.98
CA TYR A 312 -21.58 -38.48 -3.15
C TYR A 312 -20.11 -38.13 -2.88
N LYS A 313 -19.66 -36.96 -3.35
CA LYS A 313 -18.27 -36.52 -3.22
C LYS A 313 -17.24 -37.53 -3.76
N GLU A 314 -17.59 -38.20 -4.85
CA GLU A 314 -16.67 -39.11 -5.53
C GLU A 314 -15.66 -38.29 -6.35
N GLY A 315 -14.44 -38.15 -5.83
CA GLY A 315 -13.37 -37.42 -6.49
C GLY A 315 -12.37 -36.81 -5.50
N ALA A 316 -11.51 -35.94 -6.00
CA ALA A 316 -10.52 -35.26 -5.20
C ALA A 316 -11.10 -33.93 -4.68
N PHE A 317 -11.31 -33.87 -3.37
CA PHE A 317 -11.81 -32.69 -2.67
C PHE A 317 -10.87 -32.27 -1.52
N ILE A 318 -10.86 -30.99 -1.20
CA ILE A 318 -10.28 -30.46 0.04
C ILE A 318 -11.35 -29.67 0.80
N PRO A 319 -11.27 -29.55 2.13
CA PRO A 319 -12.20 -28.74 2.90
C PRO A 319 -12.30 -27.31 2.36
N GLY A 320 -13.50 -26.74 2.33
CA GLY A 320 -13.71 -25.36 1.90
C GLY A 320 -13.20 -24.34 2.92
N PHE A 321 -13.29 -24.66 4.22
CA PHE A 321 -12.87 -23.78 5.29
C PHE A 321 -11.37 -23.46 5.22
N LEU A 322 -11.05 -22.18 5.15
CA LEU A 322 -9.69 -21.63 5.08
C LEU A 322 -8.83 -22.17 3.92
N ASN A 323 -9.47 -22.64 2.85
CA ASN A 323 -8.80 -23.05 1.62
C ASN A 323 -9.27 -22.21 0.42
N PRO A 324 -8.39 -21.93 -0.57
CA PRO A 324 -8.74 -21.06 -1.67
C PRO A 324 -9.58 -21.76 -2.73
N ARG A 325 -10.73 -21.18 -3.07
CA ARG A 325 -11.43 -21.39 -4.35
C ARG A 325 -10.83 -20.44 -5.37
N ARG A 326 -10.36 -20.96 -6.48
CA ARG A 326 -9.65 -20.21 -7.51
C ARG A 326 -10.58 -19.75 -8.63
N SER A 327 -10.43 -18.50 -9.03
CA SER A 327 -11.01 -17.95 -10.26
C SER A 327 -9.88 -17.59 -11.20
N PHE A 328 -9.93 -18.07 -12.44
CA PHE A 328 -8.90 -17.86 -13.45
C PHE A 328 -9.29 -16.67 -14.33
N LEU A 329 -8.34 -15.77 -14.57
CA LEU A 329 -8.53 -14.52 -15.27
C LEU A 329 -7.69 -14.50 -16.55
N SER A 330 -7.88 -13.47 -17.39
CA SER A 330 -7.03 -13.23 -18.54
C SER A 330 -5.74 -12.48 -18.17
N GLU A 331 -5.78 -11.65 -17.11
CA GLU A 331 -4.67 -10.81 -16.66
C GLU A 331 -4.62 -10.75 -15.13
N PRO A 332 -3.43 -10.64 -14.52
CA PRO A 332 -3.31 -10.42 -13.08
C PRO A 332 -3.94 -9.10 -12.65
N LEU A 333 -4.42 -9.03 -11.41
CA LEU A 333 -4.99 -7.83 -10.83
C LEU A 333 -4.03 -7.19 -9.82
N ASP A 334 -3.91 -5.86 -9.87
CA ASP A 334 -3.13 -5.07 -8.89
C ASP A 334 -3.96 -4.64 -7.68
N ASP A 335 -5.23 -4.39 -7.91
CA ASP A 335 -6.21 -3.98 -6.89
C ASP A 335 -7.61 -4.20 -7.43
N PHE A 336 -8.62 -4.20 -6.56
CA PHE A 336 -10.01 -4.39 -6.96
C PHE A 336 -10.99 -3.72 -6.00
N PHE A 337 -12.24 -3.65 -6.43
CA PHE A 337 -13.37 -3.10 -5.69
C PHE A 337 -14.58 -4.03 -5.86
N PHE A 338 -15.34 -4.28 -4.80
CA PHE A 338 -16.56 -5.10 -4.87
C PHE A 338 -17.78 -4.32 -5.34
N THR A 339 -18.72 -5.00 -5.99
CA THR A 339 -20.11 -4.53 -6.07
C THR A 339 -20.78 -4.59 -4.70
N GLN A 340 -21.88 -3.87 -4.50
CA GLN A 340 -22.55 -3.74 -3.20
C GLN A 340 -23.06 -5.07 -2.64
N ASN A 341 -23.45 -5.99 -3.52
CA ASN A 341 -23.88 -7.35 -3.15
C ASN A 341 -22.73 -8.36 -3.04
N TYR A 342 -21.49 -7.92 -3.31
CA TYR A 342 -20.29 -8.78 -3.32
C TYR A 342 -20.35 -9.96 -4.29
N SER A 343 -21.24 -9.94 -5.29
CA SER A 343 -21.27 -10.97 -6.34
C SER A 343 -20.18 -10.78 -7.39
N GLU A 344 -19.73 -9.54 -7.60
CA GLU A 344 -18.67 -9.21 -8.54
C GLU A 344 -17.59 -8.36 -7.88
N LEU A 345 -16.42 -8.40 -8.51
CA LEU A 345 -15.35 -7.44 -8.27
C LEU A 345 -14.90 -6.80 -9.60
N MET A 346 -14.52 -5.54 -9.53
CA MET A 346 -13.84 -4.80 -10.58
C MET A 346 -12.36 -4.71 -10.24
N GLY A 347 -11.49 -5.19 -11.09
CA GLY A 347 -10.05 -5.16 -10.88
C GLY A 347 -9.31 -4.57 -12.08
N SER A 348 -8.12 -4.03 -11.86
CA SER A 348 -7.27 -3.48 -12.91
C SER A 348 -5.88 -4.09 -12.89
N SER A 349 -5.28 -4.21 -14.06
CA SER A 349 -3.90 -4.63 -14.26
C SER A 349 -3.04 -3.44 -14.66
N ARG A 350 -1.81 -3.37 -14.11
CA ARG A 350 -0.83 -2.33 -14.50
C ARG A 350 -0.34 -2.46 -15.93
N THR A 351 -0.35 -3.66 -16.46
CA THR A 351 0.28 -4.00 -17.73
C THR A 351 -0.68 -3.95 -18.91
N ALA A 352 -1.95 -4.28 -18.69
CA ALA A 352 -2.91 -4.44 -19.77
C ALA A 352 -3.63 -3.15 -20.18
N GLY A 353 -3.60 -2.08 -19.36
CA GLY A 353 -4.36 -0.83 -19.62
C GLY A 353 -5.87 -1.04 -19.68
N GLN A 354 -6.35 -2.16 -19.12
CA GLN A 354 -7.75 -2.55 -19.06
C GLN A 354 -8.07 -3.07 -17.67
N GLY A 355 -9.31 -2.87 -17.25
CA GLY A 355 -9.87 -3.50 -16.08
C GLY A 355 -10.70 -4.72 -16.47
N GLN A 356 -11.01 -5.54 -15.49
CA GLN A 356 -11.84 -6.74 -15.62
C GLN A 356 -12.93 -6.72 -14.57
N VAL A 357 -14.10 -7.22 -14.93
CA VAL A 357 -15.16 -7.57 -13.98
C VAL A 357 -15.20 -9.08 -13.84
N VAL A 358 -15.10 -9.54 -12.60
CA VAL A 358 -15.10 -10.97 -12.27
C VAL A 358 -16.34 -11.26 -11.43
N ASN A 359 -17.16 -12.19 -11.89
CA ASN A 359 -18.26 -12.69 -11.07
C ASN A 359 -17.75 -13.85 -10.20
N LEU A 360 -17.92 -13.69 -8.89
CA LEU A 360 -17.40 -14.62 -7.88
C LEU A 360 -18.25 -15.90 -7.75
N ASP A 361 -19.53 -15.86 -8.13
CA ASP A 361 -20.40 -17.03 -8.05
C ASP A 361 -20.08 -18.03 -9.15
N VAL A 362 -19.97 -17.55 -10.40
CA VAL A 362 -19.56 -18.39 -11.53
C VAL A 362 -18.03 -18.46 -11.70
N ARG A 363 -17.27 -17.67 -10.94
CA ARG A 363 -15.80 -17.63 -10.90
C ARG A 363 -15.16 -17.39 -12.27
N LYS A 364 -15.72 -16.45 -13.01
CA LYS A 364 -15.26 -16.09 -14.36
C LYS A 364 -15.26 -14.58 -14.56
N LYS A 365 -14.37 -14.13 -15.44
CA LYS A 365 -14.47 -12.79 -16.03
C LYS A 365 -15.76 -12.70 -16.84
N ILE A 366 -16.55 -11.64 -16.61
CA ILE A 366 -17.82 -11.40 -17.29
C ILE A 366 -17.79 -10.15 -18.18
N ALA A 367 -16.87 -9.21 -17.93
CA ALA A 367 -16.72 -8.01 -18.74
C ALA A 367 -15.29 -7.47 -18.72
N ASP A 368 -14.97 -6.66 -19.71
CA ASP A 368 -13.78 -5.80 -19.75
C ASP A 368 -14.16 -4.36 -19.45
N LEU A 369 -13.35 -3.69 -18.63
CA LEU A 369 -13.49 -2.27 -18.34
C LEU A 369 -12.49 -1.49 -19.20
N LYS A 370 -12.98 -0.64 -20.07
CA LYS A 370 -12.14 0.27 -20.87
C LYS A 370 -11.72 1.46 -19.99
N LEU A 371 -10.61 1.31 -19.30
CA LEU A 371 -10.09 2.31 -18.38
C LEU A 371 -8.77 2.86 -18.91
N PRO A 372 -8.68 4.14 -19.25
CA PRO A 372 -7.42 4.73 -19.70
C PRO A 372 -6.37 4.72 -18.58
N GLY A 373 -5.10 4.72 -18.95
CA GLY A 373 -3.99 4.85 -18.01
C GLY A 373 -3.89 3.71 -16.99
N MET A 374 -3.92 4.06 -15.71
CA MET A 374 -3.85 3.13 -14.58
C MET A 374 -4.88 3.53 -13.50
N PRO A 375 -6.09 3.02 -13.55
CA PRO A 375 -7.10 3.30 -12.54
C PRO A 375 -6.69 2.74 -11.17
N HIS A 376 -7.10 3.42 -10.10
CA HIS A 376 -6.90 2.98 -8.72
C HIS A 376 -8.23 2.58 -8.11
N LEU A 377 -8.75 1.42 -8.50
CA LEU A 377 -10.09 0.96 -8.17
C LEU A 377 -10.31 0.86 -6.65
N GLY A 378 -9.35 0.35 -5.90
CA GLY A 378 -9.43 0.27 -4.43
C GLY A 378 -9.59 1.61 -3.70
N SER A 379 -9.37 2.74 -4.36
CA SER A 379 -9.65 4.09 -3.84
C SER A 379 -10.84 4.76 -4.53
N GLY A 380 -11.60 4.01 -5.30
CA GLY A 380 -12.84 4.48 -5.91
C GLY A 380 -13.99 4.64 -4.91
N ILE A 381 -15.08 5.17 -5.41
CA ILE A 381 -16.33 5.35 -4.67
C ILE A 381 -17.52 4.87 -5.49
N THR A 382 -18.59 4.51 -4.83
CA THR A 382 -19.85 4.14 -5.48
C THR A 382 -21.00 4.98 -4.93
N TRP A 383 -22.01 5.22 -5.76
CA TRP A 383 -23.26 5.85 -5.33
C TRP A 383 -24.38 5.56 -6.32
N ASN A 384 -25.61 5.74 -5.85
CA ASN A 384 -26.80 5.66 -6.69
C ASN A 384 -26.98 6.98 -7.46
N TYR A 385 -26.51 7.00 -8.72
CA TYR A 385 -26.59 8.15 -9.61
C TYR A 385 -28.00 8.34 -10.13
N LYS A 386 -28.53 9.57 -9.98
CA LYS A 386 -29.82 10.01 -10.48
C LYS A 386 -29.56 10.96 -11.66
N PRO A 387 -29.65 10.49 -12.92
CA PRO A 387 -29.39 11.36 -14.06
C PRO A 387 -30.37 12.52 -14.11
N PRO A 388 -29.95 13.73 -14.53
CA PRO A 388 -30.86 14.79 -14.91
C PRO A 388 -31.82 14.29 -16.02
N GLN A 389 -33.06 14.71 -16.04
CA GLN A 389 -34.04 14.39 -17.11
C GLN A 389 -34.74 13.02 -17.01
N GLY A 390 -34.90 12.42 -15.84
CA GLY A 390 -35.84 11.33 -15.63
C GLY A 390 -35.43 9.94 -16.15
N ALA A 391 -34.15 9.76 -16.52
CA ALA A 391 -33.62 8.43 -16.79
C ALA A 391 -33.56 7.59 -15.51
N GLN A 392 -33.56 6.26 -15.63
CA GLN A 392 -33.53 5.37 -14.48
C GLN A 392 -32.26 5.61 -13.63
N ASN A 393 -32.44 5.58 -12.30
CA ASN A 393 -31.32 5.54 -11.35
C ASN A 393 -30.41 4.36 -11.67
N ARG A 394 -29.12 4.57 -11.50
CA ARG A 394 -28.09 3.53 -11.74
C ARG A 394 -26.99 3.58 -10.70
N MET A 395 -26.55 2.43 -10.25
CA MET A 395 -25.37 2.35 -9.43
C MET A 395 -24.15 2.64 -10.30
N VAL A 396 -23.31 3.56 -9.86
CA VAL A 396 -22.07 3.92 -10.55
C VAL A 396 -20.88 3.80 -9.63
N MET A 397 -19.71 3.58 -10.22
CA MET A 397 -18.42 3.65 -9.57
C MET A 397 -17.58 4.72 -10.24
N ALA A 398 -16.91 5.56 -9.45
CA ALA A 398 -15.90 6.48 -9.93
C ALA A 398 -14.53 6.08 -9.41
N THR A 399 -13.51 6.10 -10.27
CA THR A 399 -12.13 5.75 -9.92
C THR A 399 -11.15 6.84 -10.35
N PRO A 400 -10.21 7.26 -9.47
CA PRO A 400 -9.10 8.11 -9.85
C PRO A 400 -8.09 7.32 -10.69
N ASN A 401 -7.18 8.03 -11.33
CA ASN A 401 -6.15 7.45 -12.18
C ASN A 401 -4.75 7.86 -11.74
N LEU A 402 -3.81 6.90 -11.71
CA LEU A 402 -2.43 7.11 -11.25
C LEU A 402 -1.47 7.60 -12.34
N LYS A 403 -1.89 7.60 -13.60
CA LYS A 403 -1.08 8.04 -14.75
C LYS A 403 -1.71 9.19 -15.50
N GLU A 404 -3.02 9.23 -15.56
CA GLU A 404 -3.78 10.21 -16.30
C GLU A 404 -4.49 11.19 -15.36
N GLY A 405 -4.58 12.46 -15.74
CA GLY A 405 -5.32 13.48 -15.01
C GLY A 405 -6.82 13.38 -15.25
N LEU A 406 -7.44 12.30 -14.79
CA LEU A 406 -8.87 12.06 -14.99
C LEU A 406 -9.47 11.13 -13.92
N ILE A 407 -10.79 11.21 -13.81
CA ILE A 407 -11.63 10.26 -13.09
C ILE A 407 -12.54 9.59 -14.12
N THR A 408 -12.66 8.27 -14.06
CA THR A 408 -13.62 7.52 -14.88
C THR A 408 -14.83 7.14 -14.03
N VAL A 409 -16.03 7.48 -14.52
CA VAL A 409 -17.31 7.07 -13.93
C VAL A 409 -17.88 5.92 -14.77
N ILE A 410 -18.17 4.80 -14.13
CA ILE A 410 -18.57 3.53 -14.73
C ILE A 410 -19.99 3.21 -14.29
N ASP A 411 -20.85 2.85 -15.24
CA ASP A 411 -22.15 2.24 -14.94
C ASP A 411 -21.94 0.79 -14.48
N MET A 412 -22.37 0.45 -13.26
CA MET A 412 -22.18 -0.89 -12.70
C MET A 412 -23.19 -1.92 -13.18
N LYS A 413 -24.12 -1.56 -14.07
CA LYS A 413 -25.06 -2.49 -14.67
C LYS A 413 -24.53 -3.14 -15.94
N ASP A 414 -23.92 -2.34 -16.82
CA ASP A 414 -23.40 -2.79 -18.12
C ASP A 414 -21.91 -2.58 -18.29
N TRP A 415 -21.24 -2.02 -17.25
CA TRP A 415 -19.79 -1.80 -17.19
C TRP A 415 -19.28 -0.77 -18.21
N SER A 416 -20.17 0.03 -18.80
CA SER A 416 -19.82 1.09 -19.72
C SER A 416 -19.23 2.31 -19.00
N THR A 417 -18.37 3.04 -19.67
CA THR A 417 -17.92 4.36 -19.21
C THR A 417 -19.02 5.37 -19.40
N LEU A 418 -19.58 5.87 -18.31
CA LEU A 418 -20.63 6.87 -18.31
C LEU A 418 -20.06 8.27 -18.57
N LYS A 419 -18.94 8.60 -17.93
CA LYS A 419 -18.27 9.89 -18.06
C LYS A 419 -16.80 9.81 -17.68
N THR A 420 -15.98 10.62 -18.33
CA THR A 420 -14.61 10.93 -17.94
C THR A 420 -14.53 12.38 -17.49
N ILE A 421 -14.03 12.64 -16.30
CA ILE A 421 -13.93 13.96 -15.69
C ILE A 421 -12.46 14.37 -15.65
N PRO A 422 -12.03 15.43 -16.37
CA PRO A 422 -10.67 15.91 -16.32
C PRO A 422 -10.30 16.45 -14.92
N THR A 423 -9.09 16.11 -14.46
CA THR A 423 -8.52 16.60 -13.21
C THR A 423 -7.24 17.40 -13.45
N LEU A 424 -6.69 18.05 -12.42
CA LEU A 424 -5.43 18.81 -12.50
C LEU A 424 -4.20 17.94 -12.74
N GLY A 425 -4.37 16.63 -12.63
CA GLY A 425 -3.33 15.64 -12.86
C GLY A 425 -3.63 14.32 -12.16
N PRO A 426 -2.77 13.30 -12.32
CA PRO A 426 -2.97 12.01 -11.69
C PRO A 426 -3.18 12.12 -10.18
N GLY A 427 -4.23 11.45 -9.69
CA GLY A 427 -4.62 11.39 -8.29
C GLY A 427 -4.59 9.96 -7.75
N PHE A 428 -4.64 9.84 -6.44
CA PHE A 428 -4.54 8.55 -5.76
C PHE A 428 -5.82 8.20 -4.99
N PHE A 429 -6.40 9.16 -4.28
CA PHE A 429 -7.54 8.93 -3.39
C PHE A 429 -8.76 9.71 -3.84
N MET A 430 -9.90 9.05 -3.79
CA MET A 430 -11.20 9.65 -3.95
C MET A 430 -12.09 9.22 -2.78
N ARG A 431 -12.87 10.14 -2.22
CA ARG A 431 -13.80 9.88 -1.13
C ARG A 431 -15.07 10.66 -1.30
N SER A 432 -16.14 10.10 -0.77
CA SER A 432 -17.43 10.74 -0.61
C SER A 432 -18.09 10.22 0.66
N HIS A 433 -19.29 10.68 0.93
CA HIS A 433 -20.14 10.22 2.02
C HIS A 433 -21.60 10.19 1.55
N GLU A 434 -22.42 9.34 2.16
CA GLU A 434 -23.86 9.23 1.83
C GLU A 434 -24.63 10.55 2.07
N ASN A 435 -24.22 11.32 3.07
CA ASN A 435 -24.86 12.58 3.47
C ASN A 435 -24.35 13.82 2.71
N THR A 436 -23.53 13.64 1.67
CA THR A 436 -23.04 14.77 0.84
C THR A 436 -23.26 14.51 -0.64
N PRO A 437 -23.64 15.52 -1.42
CA PRO A 437 -23.70 15.40 -2.88
C PRO A 437 -22.31 15.45 -3.54
N TYR A 438 -21.24 15.60 -2.76
CA TYR A 438 -19.90 15.85 -3.28
C TYR A 438 -18.96 14.67 -3.08
N ALA A 439 -18.09 14.49 -4.05
CA ALA A 439 -16.93 13.61 -3.97
C ALA A 439 -15.65 14.45 -4.05
N TRP A 440 -14.65 14.08 -3.26
CA TRP A 440 -13.39 14.79 -3.17
C TRP A 440 -12.24 13.90 -3.68
N THR A 441 -11.34 14.48 -4.45
CA THR A 441 -10.17 13.77 -4.98
C THR A 441 -8.92 14.63 -4.89
N ASP A 442 -7.76 13.98 -4.84
CA ASP A 442 -6.46 14.64 -4.89
C ASP A 442 -5.85 14.58 -6.31
N SER A 443 -4.77 15.33 -6.49
CA SER A 443 -3.89 15.30 -7.65
C SER A 443 -2.43 15.05 -7.21
N MET A 444 -2.24 14.24 -6.17
CA MET A 444 -0.98 14.12 -5.44
C MET A 444 0.17 13.53 -6.27
N MET A 445 -0.13 12.90 -7.39
CA MET A 445 0.87 12.33 -8.31
C MET A 445 1.29 13.33 -9.40
N SER A 446 0.93 14.62 -9.26
CA SER A 446 1.19 15.67 -10.23
C SER A 446 1.87 16.90 -9.62
N LYS A 447 2.09 17.94 -10.45
CA LYS A 447 2.57 19.24 -9.96
C LYS A 447 1.50 19.96 -9.10
N ALA A 448 0.22 19.66 -9.31
CA ALA A 448 -0.91 20.20 -8.53
C ALA A 448 -1.19 19.40 -7.25
N LYS A 449 -0.16 18.80 -6.66
CA LYS A 449 -0.26 17.95 -5.44
C LYS A 449 -0.81 18.68 -4.21
N ASP A 450 -0.83 20.01 -4.23
CA ASP A 450 -1.33 20.89 -3.18
C ASP A 450 -2.81 21.28 -3.33
N THR A 451 -3.52 20.62 -4.26
CA THR A 451 -4.89 20.97 -4.60
C THR A 451 -5.82 19.75 -4.54
N LEU A 452 -6.88 19.87 -3.77
CA LEU A 452 -8.02 18.95 -3.82
C LEU A 452 -9.05 19.46 -4.83
N GLN A 453 -9.77 18.55 -5.44
CA GLN A 453 -10.85 18.86 -6.37
C GLN A 453 -12.14 18.25 -5.86
N VAL A 454 -13.23 19.00 -6.01
CA VAL A 454 -14.57 18.58 -5.60
C VAL A 454 -15.44 18.38 -6.83
N ILE A 455 -16.13 17.24 -6.87
CA ILE A 455 -17.02 16.82 -7.95
C ILE A 455 -18.43 16.68 -7.37
N ASP A 456 -19.39 17.26 -8.07
CA ASP A 456 -20.80 17.05 -7.76
C ASP A 456 -21.27 15.71 -8.32
N LYS A 457 -21.68 14.79 -7.46
CA LYS A 457 -22.18 13.45 -7.81
C LYS A 457 -23.47 13.47 -8.64
N ARG A 458 -24.21 14.57 -8.62
CA ARG A 458 -25.48 14.72 -9.34
C ARG A 458 -25.29 15.13 -10.78
N THR A 459 -24.28 15.97 -11.05
CA THR A 459 -24.00 16.50 -12.40
C THR A 459 -22.78 15.85 -13.04
N LEU A 460 -21.95 15.18 -12.25
CA LEU A 460 -20.65 14.62 -12.65
C LEU A 460 -19.71 15.73 -13.17
N GLU A 461 -19.78 16.92 -12.58
CA GLU A 461 -18.93 18.06 -12.94
C GLU A 461 -18.02 18.44 -11.76
N LYS A 462 -16.82 18.92 -12.08
CA LYS A 462 -15.94 19.54 -11.09
C LYS A 462 -16.51 20.91 -10.70
N VAL A 463 -16.74 21.12 -9.41
CA VAL A 463 -17.38 22.33 -8.86
C VAL A 463 -16.44 23.19 -8.05
N ALA A 464 -15.33 22.66 -7.54
CA ALA A 464 -14.35 23.43 -6.78
C ALA A 464 -12.93 22.86 -6.89
N GLU A 465 -11.97 23.75 -6.68
CA GLU A 465 -10.55 23.46 -6.48
C GLU A 465 -10.12 24.14 -5.18
N ILE A 466 -9.54 23.35 -4.25
CA ILE A 466 -9.19 23.81 -2.91
C ILE A 466 -7.70 23.66 -2.75
N ARG A 467 -7.01 24.79 -2.65
CA ARG A 467 -5.58 24.88 -2.45
C ARG A 467 -5.28 25.58 -1.12
N THR A 468 -4.49 24.95 -0.25
CA THR A 468 -4.17 25.52 1.07
C THR A 468 -2.73 26.01 1.14
N ASP A 469 -1.77 25.10 1.14
CA ASP A 469 -0.34 25.37 1.36
C ASP A 469 0.44 25.09 0.07
N PRO A 470 0.79 26.11 -0.72
CA PRO A 470 1.46 25.91 -2.00
C PRO A 470 2.72 25.06 -1.90
N GLY A 471 2.79 24.02 -2.76
CA GLY A 471 3.94 23.11 -2.85
C GLY A 471 3.93 21.96 -1.85
N LYS A 472 3.09 21.95 -0.83
CA LYS A 472 2.89 20.80 0.07
C LYS A 472 1.90 19.81 -0.54
N THR A 473 1.99 18.55 -0.14
CA THR A 473 1.02 17.55 -0.60
C THR A 473 -0.24 17.62 0.25
N LEU A 474 -1.39 17.81 -0.41
CA LEU A 474 -2.72 17.79 0.20
C LEU A 474 -3.51 16.62 -0.41
N ALA A 475 -3.74 15.57 0.38
CA ALA A 475 -4.32 14.33 -0.14
C ALA A 475 -5.03 13.50 0.91
N HIS A 476 -5.56 12.35 0.50
CA HIS A 476 -6.22 11.36 1.34
C HIS A 476 -7.31 11.98 2.21
N VAL A 477 -8.47 12.26 1.62
CA VAL A 477 -9.64 12.78 2.33
C VAL A 477 -10.40 11.66 3.07
N GLU A 478 -11.01 12.00 4.20
CA GLU A 478 -11.95 11.15 4.93
C GLU A 478 -13.01 12.03 5.61
N PHE A 479 -14.22 11.52 5.74
CA PHE A 479 -15.37 12.25 6.30
C PHE A 479 -15.60 11.89 7.77
N THR A 480 -16.17 12.82 8.52
CA THR A 480 -16.82 12.52 9.81
C THR A 480 -18.01 11.59 9.61
N ARG A 481 -18.41 10.89 10.67
CA ARG A 481 -19.55 9.96 10.65
C ARG A 481 -20.83 10.54 10.06
N ASP A 482 -21.09 11.82 10.29
CA ASP A 482 -22.28 12.53 9.79
C ASP A 482 -22.07 13.15 8.40
N GLY A 483 -20.87 13.10 7.85
CA GLY A 483 -20.51 13.67 6.56
C GLY A 483 -20.37 15.19 6.52
N LYS A 484 -20.41 15.89 7.67
CA LYS A 484 -20.35 17.36 7.72
C LYS A 484 -18.97 17.92 7.51
N PHE A 485 -17.95 17.22 7.98
CA PHE A 485 -16.57 17.65 7.86
C PHE A 485 -15.75 16.68 7.03
N VAL A 486 -14.77 17.23 6.32
CA VAL A 486 -13.79 16.52 5.52
C VAL A 486 -12.40 16.78 6.11
N LEU A 487 -11.70 15.72 6.49
CA LEU A 487 -10.33 15.79 6.97
C LEU A 487 -9.40 15.44 5.81
N ALA A 488 -8.46 16.32 5.48
CA ALA A 488 -7.43 16.10 4.48
C ALA A 488 -6.04 16.08 5.12
N SER A 489 -5.15 15.27 4.61
CA SER A 489 -3.75 15.17 5.06
C SER A 489 -2.89 16.18 4.34
N LEU A 490 -2.15 16.98 5.09
CA LEU A 490 -1.17 17.92 4.59
C LEU A 490 0.23 17.50 5.06
N TRP A 491 1.17 17.30 4.13
CA TRP A 491 2.58 17.03 4.47
C TRP A 491 3.53 17.53 3.40
N GLU A 492 4.78 17.67 3.79
CA GLU A 492 5.87 17.89 2.86
C GLU A 492 6.92 16.79 3.00
N ARG A 493 7.57 16.46 1.90
CA ARG A 493 8.51 15.36 1.81
C ARG A 493 9.81 15.62 2.57
N LYS A 494 10.33 16.84 2.47
CA LYS A 494 11.64 17.27 3.02
C LYS A 494 11.54 18.04 4.34
N ALA A 495 10.35 18.43 4.76
CA ALA A 495 10.14 19.18 5.98
C ALA A 495 9.52 18.32 7.07
N ASP A 496 9.87 18.62 8.31
CA ASP A 496 9.21 18.06 9.47
C ASP A 496 7.80 18.65 9.61
N GLY A 497 6.92 17.90 10.27
CA GLY A 497 5.57 18.31 10.53
C GLY A 497 4.59 18.04 9.38
N GLY A 498 3.46 18.67 9.48
CA GLY A 498 2.28 18.55 8.63
C GLY A 498 1.05 18.88 9.44
N ALA A 499 -0.12 18.58 8.90
CA ALA A 499 -1.38 18.81 9.60
C ALA A 499 -2.51 17.94 9.03
N LEU A 500 -3.56 17.74 9.81
CA LEU A 500 -4.88 17.49 9.27
C LEU A 500 -5.56 18.83 9.06
N ILE A 501 -6.04 19.05 7.85
CA ILE A 501 -6.88 20.20 7.51
C ILE A 501 -8.32 19.74 7.52
N VAL A 502 -9.16 20.42 8.24
CA VAL A 502 -10.59 20.14 8.34
C VAL A 502 -11.36 21.17 7.52
N PHE A 503 -12.17 20.67 6.60
CA PHE A 503 -13.04 21.48 5.76
C PHE A 503 -14.51 21.21 6.11
N ASP A 504 -15.34 22.23 6.05
CA ASP A 504 -16.77 22.05 5.99
C ASP A 504 -17.16 21.46 4.63
N ALA A 505 -17.89 20.34 4.63
CA ALA A 505 -18.19 19.57 3.43
C ALA A 505 -19.14 20.25 2.45
N ALA A 506 -19.91 21.26 2.89
CA ALA A 506 -20.86 21.97 2.05
C ALA A 506 -20.29 23.28 1.47
N SER A 507 -19.55 24.04 2.26
CA SER A 507 -18.95 25.32 1.85
C SER A 507 -17.52 25.20 1.34
N PHE A 508 -16.85 24.05 1.55
CA PHE A 508 -15.48 23.76 1.19
C PHE A 508 -14.43 24.65 1.90
N LYS A 509 -14.83 25.36 2.94
CA LYS A 509 -13.94 26.26 3.70
C LYS A 509 -13.18 25.48 4.77
N GLU A 510 -11.89 25.83 4.94
CA GLU A 510 -11.10 25.36 6.09
C GLU A 510 -11.71 25.91 7.39
N VAL A 511 -11.99 25.01 8.34
CA VAL A 511 -12.58 25.33 9.65
C VAL A 511 -11.64 25.05 10.81
N LYS A 512 -10.71 24.10 10.63
CA LYS A 512 -9.72 23.75 11.67
C LYS A 512 -8.45 23.17 11.05
N ARG A 513 -7.33 23.39 11.72
CA ARG A 513 -6.05 22.78 11.37
C ARG A 513 -5.45 22.15 12.60
N ILE A 514 -5.07 20.87 12.49
CA ILE A 514 -4.53 20.06 13.59
C ILE A 514 -3.09 19.69 13.23
N PRO A 515 -2.07 20.32 13.84
CA PRO A 515 -0.67 19.98 13.57
C PRO A 515 -0.37 18.51 13.91
N MET A 516 0.32 17.81 13.00
CA MET A 516 0.73 16.41 13.14
C MET A 516 1.99 16.14 12.33
N ASP A 517 2.73 15.07 12.65
CA ASP A 517 3.94 14.75 11.91
C ASP A 517 3.67 13.79 10.74
N LYS A 518 3.56 14.37 9.53
CA LYS A 518 3.29 13.67 8.27
C LYS A 518 2.10 12.70 8.36
N PRO A 519 0.90 13.19 8.65
CA PRO A 519 -0.30 12.35 8.65
C PRO A 519 -0.60 11.94 7.21
N VAL A 520 -0.35 10.68 6.85
CA VAL A 520 -0.52 10.20 5.46
C VAL A 520 -1.86 9.56 5.22
N GLY A 521 -2.52 9.08 6.25
CA GLY A 521 -3.84 8.45 6.15
C GLY A 521 -4.63 8.63 7.44
N LYS A 522 -5.93 8.81 7.30
CA LYS A 522 -6.88 8.83 8.41
C LYS A 522 -8.14 8.09 8.01
N TYR A 523 -8.73 7.43 8.99
CA TYR A 523 -9.78 6.45 8.76
C TYR A 523 -10.82 6.58 9.87
N ASN A 524 -12.04 6.97 9.48
CA ASN A 524 -13.16 7.04 10.40
C ASN A 524 -13.72 5.63 10.66
N LEU A 525 -13.99 5.29 11.92
CA LEU A 525 -14.48 3.96 12.29
C LEU A 525 -15.81 3.64 11.61
N TYR A 526 -16.79 4.54 11.69
CA TYR A 526 -18.09 4.33 11.09
C TYR A 526 -17.98 4.02 9.59
N ASN A 527 -17.28 4.88 8.85
CA ASN A 527 -17.13 4.72 7.40
C ASN A 527 -16.45 3.41 7.01
N LYS A 528 -15.50 2.93 7.83
CA LYS A 528 -14.77 1.69 7.54
C LYS A 528 -15.53 0.43 7.96
N ILE A 529 -16.31 0.49 9.01
CA ILE A 529 -17.09 -0.66 9.50
C ILE A 529 -18.37 -0.82 8.70
N ASN A 530 -19.11 0.29 8.47
CA ASN A 530 -20.42 0.24 7.80
C ASN A 530 -20.34 0.29 6.28
N ARG A 531 -19.16 0.61 5.71
CA ARG A 531 -18.95 0.64 4.27
C ARG A 531 -20.03 1.43 3.53
N SER A 532 -20.30 2.65 4.04
CA SER A 532 -21.31 3.54 3.48
C SER A 532 -21.05 3.85 2.00
N GLU A 533 -22.07 4.23 1.24
CA GLU A 533 -21.92 4.72 -0.12
C GLU A 533 -20.84 5.82 -0.18
N GLY A 534 -19.97 5.74 -1.17
CA GLY A 534 -18.89 6.71 -1.35
C GLY A 534 -17.62 6.44 -0.55
N THR A 535 -17.53 5.35 0.20
CA THR A 535 -16.28 4.91 0.85
C THR A 535 -15.62 3.77 0.06
N SER A 536 -14.28 3.72 0.03
CA SER A 536 -13.56 2.52 -0.41
C SER A 536 -13.57 1.47 0.71
N HIS A 537 -13.46 0.21 0.35
CA HIS A 537 -13.38 -0.90 1.32
C HIS A 537 -12.05 -1.00 2.05
#